data_1efdb07a61cf217229dc074c52e5337a
#
_entry.id   1efdb07a61cf217229dc074c52e5337a
#
_cell.length_a   1.000
_cell.length_b   1.000
_cell.length_c   1.000
_cell.angle_alpha   90.00
_cell.angle_beta   90.00
_cell.angle_gamma   90.00
#
_symmetry.space_group_name_H-M   'P 1'
#
loop_
_entity.id
_entity.type
_entity.pdbx_description
1 polymer ?
#
loop_
_entity_poly.entity_id
_entity_poly.type
_entity_poly.pdbx_seq_one_letter_code
_entity_poly.pdbx_strand_id
1 'polypeptide(L)'
;MGVNDEFMELLIQMGPEMKPPKNIGSYVMEQALEVPIDQKLAFKYLWQSNEYLKEEEAFCNSIGFLLNKESSVAILFFYKGQAESLFYLIDVQTYNYKTGKLIDEINGVAGFKGDDAVCNMQVNSYNEIVFKTLAAGQTNEIVLNISNKGKIQR
;
A
#
# COMPACT_ATOMS: atom_id res chain seq x y z
N MET A 1 -15.50 16.15 7.24
CA MET A 1 -14.67 16.84 8.20
C MET A 1 -13.92 15.99 9.19
N GLY A 2 -13.55 14.90 9.05
CA GLY A 2 -12.78 14.10 9.96
C GLY A 2 -11.38 13.76 9.47
N VAL A 3 -11.00 14.22 8.30
CA VAL A 3 -9.72 13.88 7.71
C VAL A 3 -8.78 15.09 7.75
N ASN A 4 -7.52 14.86 8.12
CA ASN A 4 -6.48 15.87 8.05
C ASN A 4 -6.31 16.30 6.58
N ASP A 5 -6.26 17.62 6.34
CA ASP A 5 -6.24 18.18 4.98
C ASP A 5 -5.08 17.67 4.13
N GLU A 6 -3.89 17.63 4.70
CA GLU A 6 -2.72 17.16 3.98
C GLU A 6 -2.78 15.64 3.72
N PHE A 7 -3.26 14.89 4.72
CA PHE A 7 -3.45 13.45 4.55
C PHE A 7 -4.51 13.17 3.49
N MET A 8 -5.54 14.01 3.39
CA MET A 8 -6.55 13.90 2.34
C MET A 8 -5.92 14.04 0.95
N GLU A 9 -4.95 14.96 0.78
CA GLU A 9 -4.23 15.08 -0.49
C GLU A 9 -3.51 13.79 -0.84
N LEU A 10 -2.88 13.15 0.15
CA LEU A 10 -2.24 11.86 -0.05
C LEU A 10 -3.25 10.82 -0.52
N LEU A 11 -4.42 10.73 0.14
CA LEU A 11 -5.45 9.76 -0.22
C LEU A 11 -5.97 9.99 -1.64
N ILE A 12 -6.13 11.24 -2.05
CA ILE A 12 -6.54 11.58 -3.42
C ILE A 12 -5.53 11.02 -4.42
N GLN A 13 -4.25 11.14 -4.14
CA GLN A 13 -3.20 10.62 -5.03
C GLN A 13 -3.08 9.09 -4.97
N MET A 14 -3.51 8.46 -3.88
CA MET A 14 -3.52 7.00 -3.77
C MET A 14 -4.55 6.36 -4.71
N GLY A 15 -5.36 7.14 -5.37
CA GLY A 15 -6.34 6.65 -6.34
C GLY A 15 -7.70 6.43 -5.71
N PRO A 16 -8.58 5.68 -6.38
CA PRO A 16 -9.93 5.48 -5.85
C PRO A 16 -9.89 4.63 -4.59
N GLU A 17 -10.81 4.96 -3.68
CA GLU A 17 -11.03 4.16 -2.49
C GLU A 17 -11.53 2.76 -2.89
N MET A 18 -10.87 1.74 -2.38
CA MET A 18 -11.32 0.36 -2.57
C MET A 18 -12.35 0.01 -1.50
N LYS A 19 -13.32 -0.82 -1.86
CA LYS A 19 -14.35 -1.29 -0.92
C LYS A 19 -14.38 -2.81 -0.90
N PRO A 20 -14.21 -3.44 0.26
CA PRO A 20 -14.27 -4.90 0.35
C PRO A 20 -15.65 -5.43 -0.01
N PRO A 21 -15.76 -6.64 -0.58
CA PRO A 21 -14.64 -7.43 -1.06
C PRO A 21 -14.11 -6.93 -2.40
N LYS A 22 -12.80 -6.99 -2.61
CA LYS A 22 -12.17 -6.53 -3.84
C LYS A 22 -11.00 -7.43 -4.21
N ASN A 23 -10.97 -7.86 -5.46
CA ASN A 23 -9.84 -8.62 -5.99
C ASN A 23 -9.06 -7.75 -6.96
N ILE A 24 -7.75 -7.63 -6.71
CA ILE A 24 -6.84 -6.85 -7.56
C ILE A 24 -5.85 -7.82 -8.19
N GLY A 25 -6.00 -8.02 -9.49
CA GLY A 25 -5.09 -8.89 -10.24
C GLY A 25 -3.80 -8.21 -10.61
N SER A 26 -2.84 -8.98 -11.11
CA SER A 26 -1.52 -8.52 -11.50
C SER A 26 -1.57 -7.38 -12.53
N TYR A 27 -2.48 -7.46 -13.48
CA TYR A 27 -2.59 -6.43 -14.51
C TYR A 27 -2.86 -5.05 -13.90
N VAL A 28 -3.75 -4.99 -12.91
CA VAL A 28 -4.07 -3.74 -12.24
C VAL A 28 -2.87 -3.25 -11.42
N MET A 29 -2.15 -4.17 -10.78
CA MET A 29 -0.95 -3.82 -10.03
C MET A 29 0.15 -3.26 -10.93
N GLU A 30 0.34 -3.84 -12.11
CA GLU A 30 1.31 -3.32 -13.07
C GLU A 30 0.96 -1.90 -13.54
N GLN A 31 -0.32 -1.62 -13.73
CA GLN A 31 -0.77 -0.28 -14.09
C GLN A 31 -0.53 0.75 -12.98
N ALA A 32 -0.48 0.30 -11.74
CA ALA A 32 -0.20 1.19 -10.61
C ALA A 32 1.18 1.84 -10.72
N LEU A 33 2.10 1.24 -11.46
CA LEU A 33 3.42 1.82 -11.72
C LEU A 33 3.34 3.13 -12.52
N GLU A 34 2.22 3.40 -13.17
CA GLU A 34 2.01 4.60 -13.96
C GLU A 34 1.41 5.75 -13.13
N VAL A 35 1.13 5.50 -11.85
CA VAL A 35 0.50 6.48 -10.97
C VAL A 35 1.45 6.84 -9.83
N PRO A 36 2.44 7.70 -10.11
CA PRO A 36 3.38 8.11 -9.06
C PRO A 36 2.71 9.04 -8.06
N ILE A 37 3.15 8.95 -6.82
CA ILE A 37 2.69 9.83 -5.75
C ILE A 37 3.65 11.02 -5.68
N ASP A 38 3.13 12.22 -5.41
CA ASP A 38 3.95 13.41 -5.23
C ASP A 38 5.08 13.13 -4.22
N GLN A 39 6.32 13.50 -4.58
CA GLN A 39 7.48 13.18 -3.77
C GLN A 39 7.45 13.79 -2.38
N LYS A 40 6.89 14.97 -2.22
CA LYS A 40 6.79 15.59 -0.89
C LYS A 40 5.88 14.81 0.03
N LEU A 41 4.74 14.38 -0.49
CA LEU A 41 3.79 13.57 0.29
C LEU A 41 4.34 12.17 0.55
N ALA A 42 4.99 11.57 -0.44
CA ALA A 42 5.62 10.27 -0.27
C ALA A 42 6.73 10.33 0.79
N PHE A 43 7.56 11.36 0.74
CA PHE A 43 8.63 11.54 1.70
C PHE A 43 8.10 11.74 3.12
N LYS A 44 7.10 12.59 3.27
CA LYS A 44 6.54 12.92 4.58
C LYS A 44 5.81 11.74 5.23
N TYR A 45 5.05 10.98 4.45
CA TYR A 45 4.20 9.91 4.96
C TYR A 45 4.78 8.53 4.70
N LEU A 46 4.88 8.13 3.44
CA LEU A 46 5.18 6.75 3.06
C LEU A 46 6.62 6.33 3.40
N TRP A 47 7.54 7.28 3.42
CA TRP A 47 8.94 7.07 3.74
C TRP A 47 9.33 7.56 5.13
N GLN A 48 8.37 7.90 5.98
CA GLN A 48 8.65 8.54 7.27
C GLN A 48 9.49 7.72 8.23
N SER A 49 9.52 6.41 8.06
CA SER A 49 10.35 5.53 8.89
C SER A 49 11.80 5.40 8.41
N ASN A 50 12.14 6.03 7.29
CA ASN A 50 13.49 5.98 6.72
C ASN A 50 14.26 7.24 7.04
N GLU A 51 15.04 7.23 8.12
CA GLU A 51 15.72 8.41 8.66
C GLU A 51 16.76 9.06 7.73
N TYR A 52 17.36 8.26 6.84
CA TYR A 52 18.45 8.72 5.99
C TYR A 52 18.04 9.01 4.55
N LEU A 53 16.78 8.83 4.22
CA LEU A 53 16.31 9.07 2.87
C LEU A 53 16.14 10.56 2.61
N LYS A 54 16.49 11.00 1.41
CA LYS A 54 16.27 12.37 0.96
C LYS A 54 14.95 12.45 0.18
N GLU A 55 14.33 13.64 0.18
CA GLU A 55 13.05 13.84 -0.50
C GLU A 55 13.10 13.43 -1.97
N GLU A 56 14.18 13.76 -2.68
CA GLU A 56 14.34 13.42 -4.10
C GLU A 56 14.49 11.92 -4.37
N GLU A 57 14.65 11.13 -3.32
CA GLU A 57 14.73 9.67 -3.42
C GLU A 57 13.43 8.96 -3.06
N ALA A 58 12.41 9.72 -2.65
CA ALA A 58 11.15 9.16 -2.15
C ALA A 58 10.18 8.82 -3.29
N PHE A 59 10.48 7.76 -4.02
CA PHE A 59 9.65 7.30 -5.13
C PHE A 59 8.63 6.27 -4.62
N CYS A 60 7.34 6.54 -4.87
CA CYS A 60 6.25 5.63 -4.55
C CYS A 60 5.21 5.63 -5.65
N ASN A 61 4.65 4.46 -5.92
CA ASN A 61 3.50 4.31 -6.82
C ASN A 61 2.38 3.64 -6.06
N SER A 62 1.17 4.16 -6.22
CA SER A 62 0.00 3.68 -5.48
C SER A 62 -0.61 2.44 -6.09
N ILE A 63 -1.08 1.53 -5.24
CA ILE A 63 -1.99 0.45 -5.62
C ILE A 63 -3.42 0.85 -5.26
N GLY A 64 -3.61 1.52 -4.13
CA GLY A 64 -4.91 1.95 -3.66
C GLY A 64 -4.98 2.04 -2.15
N PHE A 65 -6.15 2.29 -1.62
CA PHE A 65 -6.35 2.40 -0.18
C PHE A 65 -7.75 1.97 0.24
N LEU A 66 -7.87 1.65 1.52
CA LEU A 66 -9.13 1.33 2.17
C LEU A 66 -9.37 2.34 3.31
N LEU A 67 -10.63 2.71 3.53
CA LEU A 67 -11.01 3.51 4.69
C LEU A 67 -11.99 2.72 5.56
N ASN A 68 -11.51 2.31 6.73
CA ASN A 68 -12.39 1.73 7.75
C ASN A 68 -12.96 2.87 8.57
N LYS A 69 -14.19 3.31 8.22
CA LYS A 69 -14.81 4.49 8.82
C LYS A 69 -15.21 4.29 10.28
N GLU A 70 -15.51 3.06 10.67
CA GLU A 70 -15.88 2.78 12.07
C GLU A 70 -14.74 3.01 13.03
N SER A 71 -13.52 2.70 12.61
CA SER A 71 -12.34 2.81 13.46
C SER A 71 -11.43 3.97 13.10
N SER A 72 -11.76 4.73 12.06
CA SER A 72 -10.96 5.86 11.55
C SER A 72 -9.57 5.44 11.07
N VAL A 73 -9.47 4.24 10.51
CA VAL A 73 -8.21 3.68 9.99
C VAL A 73 -8.20 3.71 8.48
N ALA A 74 -7.13 4.27 7.90
CA ALA A 74 -6.83 4.17 6.48
C ALA A 74 -5.75 3.11 6.29
N ILE A 75 -5.91 2.27 5.28
CA ILE A 75 -4.95 1.23 4.92
C ILE A 75 -4.44 1.53 3.52
N LEU A 76 -3.14 1.81 3.38
CA LEU A 76 -2.53 2.22 2.13
C LEU A 76 -1.65 1.11 1.58
N PHE A 77 -1.78 0.84 0.28
CA PHE A 77 -1.00 -0.14 -0.46
C PHE A 77 -0.22 0.56 -1.56
N PHE A 78 1.09 0.34 -1.61
CA PHE A 78 1.95 1.05 -2.56
C PHE A 78 3.26 0.30 -2.79
N TYR A 79 3.98 0.71 -3.83
CA TYR A 79 5.33 0.25 -4.08
C TYR A 79 6.32 1.34 -3.75
N LYS A 80 7.37 0.98 -3.03
CA LYS A 80 8.56 1.81 -2.91
C LYS A 80 9.54 1.30 -3.97
N GLY A 81 9.86 2.13 -4.93
CA GLY A 81 10.79 1.70 -5.95
C GLY A 81 10.95 2.71 -7.06
N GLN A 82 12.03 2.56 -7.79
CA GLN A 82 12.33 3.35 -8.96
C GLN A 82 11.87 2.62 -10.21
N ALA A 83 11.55 3.38 -11.26
CA ALA A 83 11.08 2.82 -12.52
C ALA A 83 12.07 1.83 -13.16
N GLU A 84 13.34 1.90 -12.80
CA GLU A 84 14.37 1.02 -13.32
C GLU A 84 14.50 -0.31 -12.59
N SER A 85 13.80 -0.47 -11.46
CA SER A 85 13.85 -1.71 -10.70
C SER A 85 13.03 -2.78 -11.41
N LEU A 86 13.61 -3.97 -11.56
CA LEU A 86 12.91 -5.13 -12.11
C LEU A 86 12.12 -5.88 -11.04
N PHE A 87 12.27 -5.47 -9.79
CA PHE A 87 11.62 -6.14 -8.66
C PHE A 87 10.81 -5.13 -7.87
N TYR A 88 9.53 -5.41 -7.71
CA TYR A 88 8.59 -4.52 -7.03
C TYR A 88 8.12 -5.15 -5.74
N LEU A 89 8.25 -4.41 -4.64
CA LEU A 89 7.82 -4.85 -3.32
C LEU A 89 6.64 -4.00 -2.84
N ILE A 90 5.61 -4.68 -2.37
CA ILE A 90 4.40 -4.04 -1.88
C ILE A 90 4.56 -3.75 -0.40
N ASP A 91 4.34 -2.49 -0.03
CA ASP A 91 4.31 -2.06 1.36
C ASP A 91 2.87 -1.76 1.75
N VAL A 92 2.56 -1.96 3.02
CA VAL A 92 1.26 -1.65 3.59
C VAL A 92 1.47 -0.80 4.82
N GLN A 93 0.76 0.32 4.89
CA GLN A 93 0.78 1.20 6.05
C GLN A 93 -0.64 1.50 6.50
N THR A 94 -0.82 1.59 7.81
CA THR A 94 -2.09 1.98 8.40
C THR A 94 -1.94 3.31 9.12
N TYR A 95 -2.97 4.14 8.99
CA TYR A 95 -2.98 5.49 9.54
C TYR A 95 -4.29 5.77 10.26
N ASN A 96 -4.23 6.62 11.26
CA ASN A 96 -5.44 7.29 11.74
C ASN A 96 -5.69 8.45 10.77
N TYR A 97 -6.73 8.37 9.94
CA TYR A 97 -6.92 9.37 8.90
C TYR A 97 -7.43 10.72 9.42
N LYS A 98 -7.90 10.78 10.64
CA LYS A 98 -8.31 12.05 11.26
C LYS A 98 -7.11 12.88 11.67
N THR A 99 -6.04 12.24 12.11
CA THR A 99 -4.83 12.91 12.56
C THR A 99 -3.70 12.86 11.53
N GLY A 100 -3.76 11.93 10.58
CA GLY A 100 -2.67 11.67 9.64
C GLY A 100 -1.50 10.91 10.25
N LYS A 101 -1.65 10.35 11.44
CA LYS A 101 -0.56 9.64 12.11
C LYS A 101 -0.48 8.18 11.71
N LEU A 102 0.76 7.74 11.42
CA LEU A 102 1.06 6.34 11.14
C LEU A 102 0.79 5.49 12.39
N ILE A 103 0.08 4.38 12.17
CA ILE A 103 -0.21 3.42 13.25
C ILE A 103 0.75 2.25 13.16
N ASP A 104 0.85 1.64 11.98
CA ASP A 104 1.68 0.45 11.79
C ASP A 104 2.10 0.35 10.32
N GLU A 105 3.12 -0.46 10.06
CA GLU A 105 3.57 -0.70 8.70
C GLU A 105 4.20 -2.08 8.56
N ILE A 106 4.13 -2.63 7.34
CA ILE A 106 4.86 -3.83 6.98
C ILE A 106 5.45 -3.58 5.59
N ASN A 107 6.75 -3.78 5.46
CA ASN A 107 7.50 -3.53 4.23
C ASN A 107 7.73 -4.84 3.49
N GLY A 108 7.56 -4.79 2.16
CA GLY A 108 7.85 -5.94 1.33
C GLY A 108 7.00 -7.16 1.65
N VAL A 109 5.71 -6.95 1.92
CA VAL A 109 4.81 -8.05 2.28
C VAL A 109 4.65 -9.05 1.15
N ALA A 110 4.71 -8.57 -0.08
CA ALA A 110 4.67 -9.40 -1.29
C ALA A 110 5.48 -8.70 -2.37
N GLY A 111 5.94 -9.46 -3.34
CA GLY A 111 6.70 -8.88 -4.43
C GLY A 111 6.39 -9.56 -5.75
N PHE A 112 6.71 -8.88 -6.84
CA PHE A 112 6.62 -9.47 -8.16
C PHE A 112 7.74 -8.89 -9.02
N LYS A 113 8.11 -9.65 -10.05
CA LYS A 113 9.24 -9.31 -10.90
C LYS A 113 8.84 -9.43 -12.35
N GLY A 114 8.60 -8.30 -13.01
CA GLY A 114 8.34 -8.24 -14.44
C GLY A 114 7.39 -9.33 -14.94
N ASP A 115 7.81 -10.04 -15.97
CA ASP A 115 7.01 -11.09 -16.61
C ASP A 115 7.06 -12.44 -15.89
N ASP A 116 7.99 -12.62 -14.94
CA ASP A 116 8.25 -13.92 -14.32
C ASP A 116 7.50 -14.15 -13.01
N ALA A 117 6.87 -13.13 -12.48
CA ALA A 117 6.13 -13.24 -11.23
C ALA A 117 4.76 -12.59 -11.35
N VAL A 118 3.78 -13.22 -10.72
CA VAL A 118 2.39 -12.74 -10.70
C VAL A 118 1.98 -12.54 -9.25
N CYS A 119 1.41 -11.40 -8.96
CA CYS A 119 0.89 -11.11 -7.63
C CYS A 119 -0.57 -10.70 -7.72
N ASN A 120 -1.42 -11.29 -6.88
CA ASN A 120 -2.81 -10.92 -6.74
C ASN A 120 -3.05 -10.51 -5.29
N MET A 121 -3.85 -9.47 -5.10
CA MET A 121 -4.26 -9.03 -3.78
C MET A 121 -5.78 -9.18 -3.64
N GLN A 122 -6.20 -9.94 -2.64
CA GLN A 122 -7.61 -10.13 -2.32
C GLN A 122 -7.93 -9.40 -1.03
N VAL A 123 -8.77 -8.39 -1.12
CA VAL A 123 -9.27 -7.67 0.04
C VAL A 123 -10.59 -8.31 0.44
N ASN A 124 -10.57 -9.16 1.46
CA ASN A 124 -11.77 -9.86 1.93
C ASN A 124 -12.65 -8.96 2.80
N SER A 125 -12.00 -8.14 3.63
CA SER A 125 -12.66 -7.18 4.51
C SER A 125 -11.66 -6.09 4.87
N TYR A 126 -12.07 -5.11 5.68
CA TYR A 126 -11.14 -4.12 6.22
C TYR A 126 -10.10 -4.73 7.18
N ASN A 127 -10.32 -5.98 7.60
CA ASN A 127 -9.47 -6.65 8.58
C ASN A 127 -8.66 -7.80 7.99
N GLU A 128 -8.92 -8.21 6.76
CA GLU A 128 -8.22 -9.34 6.16
C GLU A 128 -7.86 -9.08 4.71
N ILE A 129 -6.57 -9.10 4.41
CA ILE A 129 -6.02 -8.94 3.06
C ILE A 129 -5.12 -10.13 2.77
N VAL A 130 -5.29 -10.74 1.61
CA VAL A 130 -4.53 -11.91 1.19
C VAL A 130 -3.72 -11.57 -0.06
N PHE A 131 -2.42 -11.82 -0.01
CA PHE A 131 -1.54 -11.70 -1.17
C PHE A 131 -1.18 -13.09 -1.64
N LYS A 132 -1.42 -13.36 -2.93
CA LYS A 132 -1.04 -14.61 -3.57
C LYS A 132 -0.01 -14.32 -4.64
N THR A 133 1.16 -14.95 -4.53
CA THR A 133 2.24 -14.75 -5.48
C THR A 133 2.59 -16.07 -6.16
N LEU A 134 2.82 -16.01 -7.46
CA LEU A 134 3.31 -17.14 -8.23
C LEU A 134 4.63 -16.74 -8.88
N ALA A 135 5.70 -17.43 -8.55
CA ALA A 135 7.02 -17.18 -9.11
C ALA A 135 7.78 -18.50 -9.20
N ALA A 136 8.44 -18.74 -10.35
CA ALA A 136 9.23 -19.95 -10.59
C ALA A 136 8.46 -21.25 -10.32
N GLY A 137 7.16 -21.27 -10.65
CA GLY A 137 6.31 -22.43 -10.45
C GLY A 137 5.85 -22.66 -9.02
N GLN A 138 6.21 -21.76 -8.09
CA GLN A 138 5.81 -21.87 -6.70
C GLN A 138 4.76 -20.80 -6.37
N THR A 139 3.71 -21.23 -5.65
CA THR A 139 2.66 -20.34 -5.17
C THR A 139 2.85 -20.08 -3.68
N ASN A 140 2.86 -18.82 -3.29
CA ASN A 140 2.91 -18.40 -1.89
C ASN A 140 1.68 -17.59 -1.56
N GLU A 141 1.21 -17.73 -0.34
CA GLU A 141 0.08 -16.96 0.16
C GLU A 141 0.44 -16.31 1.49
N ILE A 142 0.16 -15.02 1.58
CA ILE A 142 0.41 -14.24 2.79
C ILE A 142 -0.90 -13.59 3.20
N VAL A 143 -1.32 -13.82 4.44
CA VAL A 143 -2.54 -13.24 4.99
C VAL A 143 -2.16 -12.16 5.99
N LEU A 144 -2.64 -10.95 5.76
CA LEU A 144 -2.50 -9.85 6.71
C LEU A 144 -3.80 -9.69 7.47
N ASN A 145 -3.72 -9.71 8.79
CA ASN A 145 -4.83 -9.39 9.67
C ASN A 145 -4.61 -7.99 10.24
N ILE A 146 -5.58 -7.12 10.02
CA ILE A 146 -5.48 -5.73 10.48
C ILE A 146 -6.57 -5.51 11.52
N SER A 147 -6.15 -5.15 12.73
CA SER A 147 -7.10 -4.91 13.82
C SER A 147 -7.89 -3.62 13.58
N ASN A 148 -8.97 -3.43 14.33
CA ASN A 148 -9.74 -2.20 14.28
C ASN A 148 -8.94 -0.99 14.78
N LYS A 149 -7.82 -1.22 15.45
CA LYS A 149 -6.90 -0.17 15.86
C LYS A 149 -5.80 0.10 14.84
N GLY A 150 -5.83 -0.61 13.71
CA GLY A 150 -4.85 -0.43 12.63
C GLY A 150 -3.57 -1.24 12.80
N LYS A 151 -3.47 -2.13 13.77
CA LYS A 151 -2.29 -2.97 13.94
C LYS A 151 -2.29 -4.11 12.93
N ILE A 152 -1.13 -4.32 12.28
CA ILE A 152 -0.95 -5.31 11.24
C ILE A 152 -0.31 -6.55 11.83
N GLN A 153 -0.91 -7.71 11.58
CA GLN A 153 -0.41 -8.99 12.01
C GLN A 153 -0.34 -9.94 10.81
N ARG A 154 0.80 -10.55 10.65
CA ARG A 154 1.06 -11.47 9.55
C ARG A 154 0.80 -12.92 9.92
#